data_aae98a57c887fea2b0d49154ee473528
#
_entry.id   aae98a57c887fea2b0d49154ee473528
#
_cell.length_a   1.000
_cell.length_b   1.000
_cell.length_c   1.000
_cell.angle_alpha   90.00
_cell.angle_beta   90.00
_cell.angle_gamma   90.00
#
_symmetry.space_group_name_H-M   'P 1'
#
loop_
_entity.id
_entity.type
_entity.pdbx_description
1 polymer ?
#
loop_
_entity_poly.entity_id
_entity_poly.type
_entity_poly.pdbx_seq_one_letter_code
_entity_poly.pdbx_strand_id
1 'polypeptide(L)'
;MIQYNKSSAKRKRGLPRRRVKPFWQHPVFAASVLIFIAGGISCASWWFWHSDWLSQTVKRAKSSFILSTAKQGFVVREILVEGRIETSRQDLLEALRLKNGSPILAFNTGTARIRVEALPWVQKVVIERQLPDVVHLFLSERRPLALWQRNGIFSLIDINGDLIPLRDLSAYSKLIVIIGKDAPTKVANLFKVLAMEPQLASRVTAAVRVGGRRWNLHLNGQTEILLPEKDADAAWVHLANL
;
A
#
# COMPACT_ATOMS: atom_id res chain seq x y z
N MET A 1 -44.40 -42.02 112.10
CA MET A 1 -44.17 -40.68 111.60
C MET A 1 -42.87 -40.69 110.77
N ILE A 2 -42.97 -40.79 109.51
CA ILE A 2 -41.82 -40.95 108.56
C ILE A 2 -41.56 -39.62 107.87
N GLN A 3 -40.37 -39.00 108.15
CA GLN A 3 -39.98 -37.80 107.43
C GLN A 3 -39.22 -38.17 106.15
N TYR A 4 -39.68 -37.66 105.03
CA TYR A 4 -39.12 -37.83 103.73
C TYR A 4 -38.08 -36.73 103.47
N ASN A 5 -36.81 -37.10 103.31
CA ASN A 5 -35.73 -36.20 103.07
C ASN A 5 -35.58 -35.99 101.58
N LYS A 6 -35.79 -34.78 101.09
CA LYS A 6 -35.72 -34.39 99.71
C LYS A 6 -34.30 -33.93 99.38
N SER A 7 -33.46 -34.80 98.76
CA SER A 7 -32.16 -34.45 98.26
C SER A 7 -32.28 -33.69 96.96
N SER A 8 -31.82 -32.46 96.95
CA SER A 8 -31.76 -31.58 95.76
C SER A 8 -30.56 -31.99 94.88
N ALA A 9 -30.86 -32.55 93.70
CA ALA A 9 -29.85 -32.84 92.72
C ALA A 9 -29.42 -31.54 92.02
N LYS A 10 -28.16 -31.14 92.18
CA LYS A 10 -27.52 -30.03 91.45
C LYS A 10 -27.38 -30.41 90.01
N ARG A 11 -28.16 -29.75 89.10
CA ARG A 11 -27.98 -29.82 87.68
C ARG A 11 -26.61 -29.19 87.25
N LYS A 12 -25.69 -30.01 86.78
CA LYS A 12 -24.46 -29.55 86.18
C LYS A 12 -24.82 -28.79 84.86
N ARG A 13 -24.60 -27.48 84.87
CA ARG A 13 -24.69 -26.68 83.65
C ARG A 13 -23.57 -27.13 82.69
N GLY A 14 -23.96 -27.79 81.61
CA GLY A 14 -23.02 -28.10 80.48
C GLY A 14 -22.48 -26.83 79.92
N LEU A 15 -21.17 -26.75 79.75
CA LEU A 15 -20.48 -25.66 79.08
C LEU A 15 -20.98 -25.53 77.60
N PRO A 16 -21.22 -24.32 77.12
CA PRO A 16 -21.67 -24.13 75.72
C PRO A 16 -20.61 -24.65 74.74
N ARG A 17 -20.97 -25.62 73.91
CA ARG A 17 -20.13 -26.12 72.86
C ARG A 17 -19.81 -24.96 71.94
N ARG A 18 -18.55 -24.51 71.86
CA ARG A 18 -18.05 -23.55 70.83
C ARG A 18 -18.31 -24.15 69.44
N ARG A 19 -19.24 -23.59 68.70
CA ARG A 19 -19.40 -23.90 67.26
C ARG A 19 -18.18 -23.38 66.55
N VAL A 20 -17.27 -24.25 66.12
CA VAL A 20 -16.16 -23.95 65.28
C VAL A 20 -16.75 -23.69 63.91
N LYS A 21 -16.65 -22.44 63.44
CA LYS A 21 -17.09 -22.11 62.08
C LYS A 21 -16.25 -22.92 61.09
N PRO A 22 -16.85 -23.62 60.12
CA PRO A 22 -16.11 -24.39 59.13
C PRO A 22 -15.18 -23.46 58.34
N PHE A 23 -14.00 -23.94 57.95
CA PHE A 23 -12.92 -23.15 57.37
C PHE A 23 -13.35 -22.37 56.08
N TRP A 24 -14.35 -22.85 55.34
CA TRP A 24 -14.92 -22.17 54.16
C TRP A 24 -15.72 -20.90 54.49
N GLN A 25 -16.06 -20.65 55.76
CA GLN A 25 -16.73 -19.39 56.16
C GLN A 25 -15.74 -18.31 56.60
N HIS A 26 -14.43 -18.58 56.53
CA HIS A 26 -13.42 -17.56 56.77
C HIS A 26 -13.32 -16.61 55.55
N PRO A 27 -13.34 -15.30 55.78
CA PRO A 27 -13.23 -14.32 54.66
C PRO A 27 -11.93 -14.49 53.85
N VAL A 28 -10.87 -15.01 54.45
CA VAL A 28 -9.60 -15.34 53.82
C VAL A 28 -9.77 -16.45 52.77
N PHE A 29 -10.59 -17.47 53.04
CA PHE A 29 -10.86 -18.53 52.06
C PHE A 29 -11.66 -17.99 50.86
N ALA A 30 -12.69 -17.17 51.10
CA ALA A 30 -13.44 -16.53 50.03
C ALA A 30 -12.55 -15.60 49.20
N ALA A 31 -11.65 -14.84 49.82
CA ALA A 31 -10.71 -13.97 49.14
C ALA A 31 -9.70 -14.77 48.29
N SER A 32 -9.17 -15.89 48.78
CA SER A 32 -8.24 -16.73 48.02
C SER A 32 -8.88 -17.38 46.80
N VAL A 33 -10.14 -17.82 46.92
CA VAL A 33 -10.91 -18.34 45.75
C VAL A 33 -11.16 -17.28 44.71
N LEU A 34 -11.52 -16.05 45.13
CA LEU A 34 -11.70 -14.92 44.20
C LEU A 34 -10.40 -14.55 43.48
N ILE A 35 -9.27 -14.52 44.18
CA ILE A 35 -7.95 -14.26 43.57
C ILE A 35 -7.59 -15.36 42.55
N PHE A 36 -7.89 -16.62 42.88
CA PHE A 36 -7.61 -17.74 41.97
C PHE A 36 -8.47 -17.67 40.69
N ILE A 37 -9.75 -17.32 40.85
CA ILE A 37 -10.67 -17.12 39.73
C ILE A 37 -10.22 -15.93 38.87
N ALA A 38 -9.89 -14.80 39.48
CA ALA A 38 -9.41 -13.60 38.77
C ALA A 38 -8.08 -13.88 38.06
N GLY A 39 -7.15 -14.57 38.67
CA GLY A 39 -5.89 -15.02 38.08
C GLY A 39 -6.11 -15.98 36.91
N GLY A 40 -7.03 -16.92 37.05
CA GLY A 40 -7.42 -17.85 36.00
C GLY A 40 -8.04 -17.14 34.79
N ILE A 41 -8.94 -16.18 35.01
CA ILE A 41 -9.55 -15.36 33.96
C ILE A 41 -8.48 -14.50 33.26
N SER A 42 -7.59 -13.87 34.03
CA SER A 42 -6.50 -13.05 33.48
C SER A 42 -5.54 -13.88 32.65
N CYS A 43 -5.15 -15.04 33.10
CA CYS A 43 -4.28 -15.97 32.40
C CYS A 43 -4.94 -16.50 31.11
N ALA A 44 -6.22 -16.88 31.20
CA ALA A 44 -7.01 -17.31 30.04
C ALA A 44 -7.20 -16.20 29.01
N SER A 45 -7.46 -14.98 29.45
CA SER A 45 -7.57 -13.81 28.56
C SER A 45 -6.24 -13.50 27.90
N TRP A 46 -5.14 -13.53 28.65
CA TRP A 46 -3.80 -13.32 28.09
C TRP A 46 -3.43 -14.40 27.08
N TRP A 47 -3.68 -15.67 27.38
CA TRP A 47 -3.46 -16.79 26.46
C TRP A 47 -4.34 -16.69 25.22
N PHE A 48 -5.60 -16.31 25.36
CA PHE A 48 -6.55 -16.12 24.25
C PHE A 48 -6.08 -14.99 23.31
N TRP A 49 -5.59 -13.88 23.86
CA TRP A 49 -5.08 -12.75 23.08
C TRP A 49 -3.73 -13.05 22.40
N HIS A 50 -2.90 -13.92 22.98
CA HIS A 50 -1.61 -14.33 22.41
C HIS A 50 -1.70 -15.60 21.57
N SER A 51 -2.82 -16.31 21.60
CA SER A 51 -3.00 -17.50 20.80
C SER A 51 -3.39 -17.14 19.37
N ASP A 52 -2.61 -17.59 18.39
CA ASP A 52 -2.91 -17.47 16.95
C ASP A 52 -4.10 -18.33 16.50
N TRP A 53 -4.79 -18.99 17.42
CA TRP A 53 -5.89 -19.89 17.12
C TRP A 53 -7.04 -19.18 16.40
N LEU A 54 -7.41 -17.98 16.85
CA LEU A 54 -8.49 -17.21 16.22
C LEU A 54 -8.10 -16.78 14.80
N SER A 55 -6.86 -16.31 14.62
CA SER A 55 -6.33 -15.92 13.31
C SER A 55 -6.27 -17.10 12.33
N GLN A 56 -5.89 -18.28 12.81
CA GLN A 56 -5.84 -19.50 12.01
C GLN A 56 -7.25 -19.99 11.65
N THR A 57 -8.20 -19.95 12.59
CA THR A 57 -9.57 -20.37 12.36
C THR A 57 -10.26 -19.48 11.33
N VAL A 58 -10.08 -18.15 11.43
CA VAL A 58 -10.59 -17.19 10.45
C VAL A 58 -9.96 -17.41 9.08
N LYS A 59 -8.64 -17.66 9.01
CA LYS A 59 -7.95 -17.98 7.75
C LYS A 59 -8.49 -19.27 7.11
N ARG A 60 -8.71 -20.33 7.91
CA ARG A 60 -9.28 -21.61 7.43
C ARG A 60 -10.72 -21.43 6.93
N ALA A 61 -11.56 -20.73 7.70
CA ALA A 61 -12.93 -20.45 7.30
C ALA A 61 -12.98 -19.65 5.98
N LYS A 62 -12.13 -18.62 5.85
CA LYS A 62 -11.99 -17.84 4.62
C LYS A 62 -11.55 -18.69 3.43
N SER A 63 -10.55 -19.55 3.61
CA SER A 63 -10.07 -20.42 2.52
C SER A 63 -11.13 -21.44 2.10
N SER A 64 -11.85 -22.03 3.05
CA SER A 64 -12.95 -22.98 2.74
C SER A 64 -14.09 -22.29 1.99
N PHE A 65 -14.45 -21.06 2.40
CA PHE A 65 -15.46 -20.26 1.71
C PHE A 65 -15.04 -19.95 0.26
N ILE A 66 -13.78 -19.51 0.05
CA ILE A 66 -13.26 -19.21 -1.29
C ILE A 66 -13.27 -20.46 -2.18
N LEU A 67 -12.88 -21.61 -1.65
CA LEU A 67 -12.90 -22.87 -2.42
C LEU A 67 -14.33 -23.32 -2.77
N SER A 68 -15.29 -23.12 -1.88
CA SER A 68 -16.70 -23.43 -2.14
C SER A 68 -17.28 -22.54 -3.24
N THR A 69 -16.97 -21.24 -3.21
CA THR A 69 -17.43 -20.30 -4.25
C THR A 69 -16.76 -20.56 -5.60
N ALA A 70 -15.49 -21.02 -5.61
CA ALA A 70 -14.82 -21.41 -6.84
C ALA A 70 -15.55 -22.58 -7.56
N LYS A 71 -16.08 -23.54 -6.80
CA LYS A 71 -16.90 -24.64 -7.36
C LYS A 71 -18.22 -24.15 -7.96
N GLN A 72 -18.73 -23.00 -7.52
CA GLN A 72 -19.95 -22.38 -8.02
C GLN A 72 -19.70 -21.42 -9.21
N GLY A 73 -18.47 -21.41 -9.75
CA GLY A 73 -18.12 -20.60 -10.92
C GLY A 73 -17.45 -19.27 -10.64
N PHE A 74 -17.18 -18.91 -9.36
CA PHE A 74 -16.44 -17.70 -9.01
C PHE A 74 -14.92 -17.89 -9.23
N VAL A 75 -14.56 -18.13 -10.49
CA VAL A 75 -13.18 -18.32 -10.95
C VAL A 75 -12.89 -17.35 -12.08
N VAL A 76 -11.67 -16.86 -12.14
CA VAL A 76 -11.25 -15.94 -13.19
C VAL A 76 -11.25 -16.68 -14.53
N ARG A 77 -12.09 -16.23 -15.44
CA ARG A 77 -12.16 -16.71 -16.83
C ARG A 77 -11.58 -15.70 -17.79
N GLU A 78 -11.80 -14.41 -17.52
CA GLU A 78 -11.39 -13.34 -18.39
C GLU A 78 -10.66 -12.24 -17.63
N ILE A 79 -9.63 -11.69 -18.29
CA ILE A 79 -8.88 -10.53 -17.81
C ILE A 79 -8.96 -9.47 -18.91
N LEU A 80 -9.78 -8.45 -18.67
CA LEU A 80 -9.92 -7.29 -19.56
C LEU A 80 -8.89 -6.23 -19.17
N VAL A 81 -8.25 -5.63 -20.17
CA VAL A 81 -7.24 -4.60 -19.96
C VAL A 81 -7.52 -3.43 -20.89
N GLU A 82 -7.75 -2.26 -20.32
CA GLU A 82 -7.93 -1.01 -21.04
C GLU A 82 -6.78 -0.05 -20.78
N GLY A 83 -6.46 0.80 -21.76
CA GLY A 83 -5.42 1.83 -21.66
C GLY A 83 -3.98 1.32 -21.81
N ARG A 84 -3.78 0.05 -22.22
CA ARG A 84 -2.46 -0.54 -22.48
C ARG A 84 -1.95 -0.16 -23.87
N ILE A 85 -0.76 0.41 -23.94
CA ILE A 85 -0.05 0.81 -25.18
C ILE A 85 1.34 0.13 -25.22
N GLU A 86 2.21 0.50 -24.28
CA GLU A 86 3.62 0.09 -24.23
C GLU A 86 3.87 -1.12 -23.30
N THR A 87 3.04 -1.30 -22.28
CA THR A 87 3.21 -2.40 -21.33
C THR A 87 3.00 -3.76 -22.00
N SER A 88 3.98 -4.66 -21.87
CA SER A 88 3.85 -6.03 -22.38
C SER A 88 2.69 -6.76 -21.70
N ARG A 89 1.90 -7.51 -22.49
CA ARG A 89 0.85 -8.37 -21.93
C ARG A 89 1.41 -9.42 -20.99
N GLN A 90 2.58 -9.95 -21.30
CA GLN A 90 3.23 -10.97 -20.49
C GLN A 90 3.64 -10.41 -19.13
N ASP A 91 4.33 -9.25 -19.11
CA ASP A 91 4.78 -8.61 -17.87
C ASP A 91 3.58 -8.27 -16.96
N LEU A 92 2.47 -7.81 -17.59
CA LEU A 92 1.24 -7.52 -16.87
C LEU A 92 0.64 -8.76 -16.20
N LEU A 93 0.55 -9.87 -16.93
CA LEU A 93 0.02 -11.14 -16.39
C LEU A 93 0.93 -11.70 -15.28
N GLU A 94 2.24 -11.59 -15.43
CA GLU A 94 3.21 -11.98 -14.42
C GLU A 94 3.09 -11.10 -13.16
N ALA A 95 2.93 -9.79 -13.31
CA ALA A 95 2.73 -8.86 -12.20
C ALA A 95 1.41 -9.12 -11.47
N LEU A 96 0.34 -9.45 -12.19
CA LEU A 96 -0.94 -9.83 -11.59
C LEU A 96 -0.85 -11.11 -10.76
N ARG A 97 0.00 -12.06 -11.17
CA ARG A 97 0.07 -13.42 -10.61
C ARG A 97 -1.28 -14.12 -10.63
N LEU A 98 -2.03 -13.92 -11.70
CA LEU A 98 -3.36 -14.46 -11.87
C LEU A 98 -3.37 -15.44 -13.04
N LYS A 99 -4.01 -16.58 -12.83
CA LYS A 99 -4.18 -17.62 -13.87
C LYS A 99 -5.67 -17.87 -14.08
N ASN A 100 -6.03 -18.26 -15.29
CA ASN A 100 -7.38 -18.73 -15.56
C ASN A 100 -7.73 -19.89 -14.62
N GLY A 101 -8.96 -19.88 -14.09
CA GLY A 101 -9.41 -20.86 -13.10
C GLY A 101 -9.05 -20.52 -11.65
N SER A 102 -8.28 -19.45 -11.39
CA SER A 102 -7.99 -18.99 -10.02
C SER A 102 -9.27 -18.48 -9.35
N PRO A 103 -9.51 -18.78 -8.04
CA PRO A 103 -10.69 -18.23 -7.34
C PRO A 103 -10.64 -16.70 -7.31
N ILE A 104 -11.65 -16.04 -7.90
CA ILE A 104 -11.67 -14.57 -8.03
C ILE A 104 -11.72 -13.86 -6.66
N LEU A 105 -12.33 -14.49 -5.65
CA LEU A 105 -12.40 -13.94 -4.30
C LEU A 105 -11.08 -14.08 -3.51
N ALA A 106 -10.19 -14.98 -3.93
CA ALA A 106 -8.84 -15.09 -3.37
C ALA A 106 -7.89 -14.01 -3.88
N PHE A 107 -8.18 -13.44 -5.05
CA PHE A 107 -7.35 -12.45 -5.68
C PHE A 107 -7.34 -11.14 -4.89
N ASN A 108 -6.15 -10.71 -4.44
CA ASN A 108 -6.00 -9.46 -3.72
C ASN A 108 -5.65 -8.34 -4.70
N THR A 109 -6.63 -7.48 -4.98
CA THR A 109 -6.48 -6.35 -5.90
C THR A 109 -5.46 -5.31 -5.42
N GLY A 110 -5.34 -5.09 -4.09
CA GLY A 110 -4.40 -4.13 -3.52
C GLY A 110 -2.94 -4.54 -3.73
N THR A 111 -2.59 -5.80 -3.46
CA THR A 111 -1.24 -6.30 -3.69
C THR A 111 -0.92 -6.44 -5.19
N ALA A 112 -1.91 -6.78 -6.00
CA ALA A 112 -1.76 -6.83 -7.45
C ALA A 112 -1.50 -5.43 -8.02
N ARG A 113 -2.22 -4.41 -7.55
CA ARG A 113 -2.01 -3.02 -7.93
C ARG A 113 -0.57 -2.58 -7.71
N ILE A 114 -0.01 -2.81 -6.53
CA ILE A 114 1.38 -2.43 -6.21
C ILE A 114 2.37 -3.08 -7.19
N ARG A 115 2.15 -4.36 -7.55
CA ARG A 115 3.03 -5.06 -8.50
C ARG A 115 2.90 -4.54 -9.92
N VAL A 116 1.69 -4.22 -10.36
CA VAL A 116 1.44 -3.68 -11.69
C VAL A 116 1.97 -2.24 -11.79
N GLU A 117 1.79 -1.40 -10.75
CA GLU A 117 2.36 -0.04 -10.69
C GLU A 117 3.89 -0.02 -10.62
N ALA A 118 4.53 -1.14 -10.28
CA ALA A 118 5.98 -1.30 -10.34
C ALA A 118 6.52 -1.56 -11.77
N LEU A 119 5.66 -1.81 -12.75
CA LEU A 119 6.07 -1.95 -14.16
C LEU A 119 6.53 -0.60 -14.72
N PRO A 120 7.56 -0.58 -15.56
CA PRO A 120 8.18 0.67 -16.07
C PRO A 120 7.19 1.67 -16.66
N TRP A 121 6.29 1.16 -17.49
CA TRP A 121 5.34 1.99 -18.22
C TRP A 121 4.09 2.38 -17.45
N VAL A 122 3.78 1.70 -16.34
CA VAL A 122 2.54 1.95 -15.62
C VAL A 122 2.69 3.14 -14.68
N GLN A 123 1.89 4.17 -14.91
CA GLN A 123 1.76 5.32 -14.01
C GLN A 123 0.77 5.02 -12.88
N LYS A 124 -0.39 4.45 -13.25
CA LYS A 124 -1.47 4.12 -12.33
C LYS A 124 -2.29 2.96 -12.88
N VAL A 125 -2.82 2.13 -11.99
CA VAL A 125 -3.79 1.10 -12.37
C VAL A 125 -4.97 1.06 -11.40
N VAL A 126 -6.16 0.88 -11.94
CA VAL A 126 -7.36 0.52 -11.21
C VAL A 126 -7.68 -0.93 -11.55
N ILE A 127 -7.88 -1.78 -10.54
CA ILE A 127 -8.19 -3.20 -10.71
C ILE A 127 -9.54 -3.47 -10.07
N GLU A 128 -10.49 -3.88 -10.89
CA GLU A 128 -11.85 -4.19 -10.48
C GLU A 128 -12.13 -5.69 -10.66
N ARG A 129 -12.90 -6.25 -9.73
CA ARG A 129 -13.43 -7.60 -9.84
C ARG A 129 -14.89 -7.50 -10.26
N GLN A 130 -15.17 -7.89 -11.47
CA GLN A 130 -16.54 -7.99 -11.99
C GLN A 130 -17.00 -9.45 -11.82
N LEU A 131 -17.75 -9.67 -10.76
CA LEU A 131 -18.26 -11.00 -10.46
C LEU A 131 -19.26 -11.46 -11.54
N PRO A 132 -19.29 -12.76 -11.87
CA PRO A 132 -18.63 -13.86 -11.14
C PRO A 132 -17.17 -14.16 -11.55
N ASP A 133 -16.69 -13.75 -12.74
CA ASP A 133 -15.54 -14.38 -13.38
C ASP A 133 -14.59 -13.44 -14.14
N VAL A 134 -14.81 -12.11 -14.11
CA VAL A 134 -14.00 -11.15 -14.85
C VAL A 134 -13.15 -10.28 -13.91
N VAL A 135 -11.88 -10.06 -14.29
CA VAL A 135 -11.02 -9.05 -13.67
C VAL A 135 -10.73 -7.98 -14.70
N HIS A 136 -11.12 -6.74 -14.40
CA HIS A 136 -10.95 -5.59 -15.27
C HIS A 136 -9.82 -4.69 -14.76
N LEU A 137 -8.89 -4.34 -15.63
CA LEU A 137 -7.77 -3.44 -15.38
C LEU A 137 -7.91 -2.20 -16.23
N PHE A 138 -7.88 -1.04 -15.59
CA PHE A 138 -7.77 0.25 -16.26
C PHE A 138 -6.36 0.79 -16.03
N LEU A 139 -5.54 0.80 -17.05
CA LEU A 139 -4.17 1.28 -17.01
C LEU A 139 -4.09 2.74 -17.50
N SER A 140 -3.32 3.53 -16.76
CA SER A 140 -2.79 4.81 -17.23
C SER A 140 -1.29 4.63 -17.40
N GLU A 141 -0.80 4.68 -18.64
CA GLU A 141 0.61 4.54 -18.92
C GLU A 141 1.35 5.88 -18.90
N ARG A 142 2.64 5.82 -18.57
CA ARG A 142 3.55 6.97 -18.59
C ARG A 142 3.78 7.42 -20.02
N ARG A 143 3.81 8.72 -20.24
CA ARG A 143 4.14 9.31 -21.54
C ARG A 143 5.56 9.86 -21.49
N PRO A 144 6.50 9.30 -22.26
CA PRO A 144 7.87 9.77 -22.30
C PRO A 144 7.91 11.21 -22.82
N LEU A 145 8.68 12.06 -22.15
CA LEU A 145 8.77 13.48 -22.48
C LEU A 145 10.18 13.89 -22.88
N ALA A 146 11.20 13.46 -22.13
CA ALA A 146 12.58 13.87 -22.33
C ALA A 146 13.57 12.79 -21.87
N LEU A 147 14.81 12.91 -22.34
CA LEU A 147 15.94 12.15 -21.84
C LEU A 147 16.67 12.98 -20.78
N TRP A 148 16.71 12.51 -19.54
CA TRP A 148 17.49 13.15 -18.49
C TRP A 148 18.90 12.62 -18.46
N GLN A 149 19.87 13.50 -18.66
CA GLN A 149 21.30 13.17 -18.53
C GLN A 149 21.83 13.58 -17.17
N ARG A 150 22.39 12.61 -16.44
CA ARG A 150 23.07 12.81 -15.17
C ARG A 150 24.34 11.98 -15.14
N ASN A 151 25.49 12.63 -14.90
CA ASN A 151 26.79 11.96 -14.83
C ASN A 151 27.09 11.08 -16.06
N GLY A 152 26.71 11.54 -17.26
CA GLY A 152 26.90 10.78 -18.50
C GLY A 152 25.86 9.67 -18.75
N ILE A 153 24.99 9.38 -17.81
CA ILE A 153 23.95 8.35 -17.95
C ILE A 153 22.63 9.01 -18.37
N PHE A 154 22.00 8.43 -19.38
CA PHE A 154 20.67 8.85 -19.86
C PHE A 154 19.59 8.00 -19.18
N SER A 155 18.49 8.65 -18.82
CA SER A 155 17.29 8.04 -18.29
C SER A 155 16.06 8.67 -18.94
N LEU A 156 15.07 7.88 -19.29
CA LEU A 156 13.81 8.39 -19.83
C LEU A 156 12.95 8.92 -18.68
N ILE A 157 12.31 10.08 -18.89
CA ILE A 157 11.39 10.69 -17.93
C ILE A 157 10.05 11.01 -18.55
N ASP A 158 9.02 10.97 -17.73
CA ASP A 158 7.67 11.38 -18.12
C ASP A 158 7.41 12.86 -17.83
N ILE A 159 6.18 13.33 -18.12
CA ILE A 159 5.75 14.72 -17.92
C ILE A 159 5.79 15.17 -16.46
N ASN A 160 5.73 14.24 -15.49
CA ASN A 160 5.82 14.54 -14.07
C ASN A 160 7.29 14.63 -13.60
N GLY A 161 8.23 14.26 -14.47
CA GLY A 161 9.65 14.12 -14.13
C GLY A 161 10.00 12.79 -13.48
N ASP A 162 9.06 11.83 -13.48
CA ASP A 162 9.30 10.47 -12.96
C ASP A 162 10.12 9.65 -13.96
N LEU A 163 11.04 8.84 -13.44
CA LEU A 163 11.87 7.95 -14.25
C LEU A 163 11.04 6.81 -14.85
N ILE A 164 11.26 6.54 -16.14
CA ILE A 164 10.80 5.34 -16.82
C ILE A 164 12.03 4.42 -16.96
N PRO A 165 12.15 3.36 -16.12
CA PRO A 165 13.34 2.51 -16.07
C PRO A 165 13.39 1.55 -17.25
N LEU A 166 13.93 1.99 -18.39
CA LEU A 166 14.18 1.18 -19.59
C LEU A 166 15.67 0.90 -19.75
N ARG A 167 15.98 -0.27 -20.32
CA ARG A 167 17.36 -0.66 -20.65
C ARG A 167 17.82 -0.10 -21.99
N ASP A 168 16.91 -0.04 -22.95
CA ASP A 168 17.16 0.48 -24.28
C ASP A 168 16.38 1.78 -24.50
N LEU A 169 17.10 2.85 -24.82
CA LEU A 169 16.58 4.18 -25.06
C LEU A 169 16.69 4.60 -26.55
N SER A 170 17.11 3.71 -27.43
CA SER A 170 17.38 4.01 -28.84
C SER A 170 16.15 4.59 -29.56
N ALA A 171 14.95 4.06 -29.27
CA ALA A 171 13.69 4.55 -29.83
C ALA A 171 13.36 5.99 -29.39
N TYR A 172 13.96 6.49 -28.31
CA TYR A 172 13.71 7.80 -27.71
C TYR A 172 14.82 8.82 -27.96
N SER A 173 15.81 8.48 -28.83
CA SER A 173 16.98 9.32 -29.15
C SER A 173 16.63 10.70 -29.74
N LYS A 174 15.41 10.86 -30.27
CA LYS A 174 14.90 12.13 -30.80
C LYS A 174 14.30 13.05 -29.73
N LEU A 175 14.12 12.58 -28.50
CA LEU A 175 13.60 13.42 -27.43
C LEU A 175 14.65 14.44 -26.99
N ILE A 176 14.18 15.57 -26.48
CA ILE A 176 15.03 16.63 -25.93
C ILE A 176 15.82 16.06 -24.74
N VAL A 177 17.12 16.31 -24.73
CA VAL A 177 17.98 15.95 -23.62
C VAL A 177 17.93 17.07 -22.58
N ILE A 178 17.54 16.74 -21.35
CA ILE A 178 17.60 17.69 -20.22
C ILE A 178 18.76 17.36 -19.29
N ILE A 179 19.47 18.40 -18.84
CA ILE A 179 20.66 18.27 -18.01
C ILE A 179 20.49 19.13 -16.75
N GLY A 180 20.82 18.59 -15.59
CA GLY A 180 20.77 19.26 -14.30
C GLY A 180 20.14 18.40 -13.20
N LYS A 181 20.53 18.65 -11.95
CA LYS A 181 20.11 17.85 -10.81
C LYS A 181 18.59 17.94 -10.58
N ASP A 182 18.02 19.15 -10.70
CA ASP A 182 16.61 19.46 -10.48
C ASP A 182 15.80 19.52 -11.80
N ALA A 183 16.43 19.24 -12.95
CA ALA A 183 15.82 19.30 -14.27
C ALA A 183 14.52 18.47 -14.37
N PRO A 184 14.43 17.22 -13.85
CA PRO A 184 13.20 16.43 -13.93
C PRO A 184 12.00 17.11 -13.28
N THR A 185 12.18 17.76 -12.14
CA THR A 185 11.09 18.41 -11.40
C THR A 185 10.60 19.69 -12.07
N LYS A 186 11.36 20.25 -13.01
CA LYS A 186 11.06 21.51 -13.70
C LYS A 186 10.75 21.30 -15.19
N VAL A 187 10.85 20.07 -15.68
CA VAL A 187 10.67 19.76 -17.09
C VAL A 187 9.27 20.12 -17.61
N ALA A 188 8.23 19.86 -16.82
CA ALA A 188 6.85 20.19 -17.22
C ALA A 188 6.66 21.69 -17.51
N ASN A 189 7.29 22.54 -16.69
CA ASN A 189 7.23 23.99 -16.90
C ASN A 189 8.02 24.41 -18.15
N LEU A 190 9.20 23.83 -18.37
CA LEU A 190 9.96 24.07 -19.60
C LEU A 190 9.13 23.74 -20.84
N PHE A 191 8.53 22.54 -20.87
CA PHE A 191 7.74 22.14 -22.03
C PHE A 191 6.47 22.97 -22.23
N LYS A 192 5.88 23.54 -21.18
CA LYS A 192 4.81 24.54 -21.32
C LYS A 192 5.29 25.80 -22.04
N VAL A 193 6.49 26.30 -21.71
CA VAL A 193 7.08 27.45 -22.38
C VAL A 193 7.38 27.10 -23.83
N LEU A 194 8.04 25.97 -24.10
CA LEU A 194 8.37 25.54 -25.45
C LEU A 194 7.13 25.37 -26.35
N ALA A 195 6.04 24.88 -25.77
CA ALA A 195 4.78 24.65 -26.49
C ALA A 195 4.11 25.93 -26.99
N MET A 196 4.50 27.12 -26.52
CA MET A 196 3.99 28.40 -27.00
C MET A 196 4.43 28.67 -28.46
N GLU A 197 5.63 28.18 -28.81
CA GLU A 197 6.20 28.35 -30.16
C GLU A 197 6.68 26.99 -30.72
N PRO A 198 5.78 26.15 -31.26
CA PRO A 198 6.10 24.75 -31.65
C PRO A 198 7.17 24.66 -32.75
N GLN A 199 7.20 25.62 -33.67
CA GLN A 199 8.19 25.61 -34.75
C GLN A 199 9.61 25.82 -34.21
N LEU A 200 9.79 26.74 -33.27
CA LEU A 200 11.06 27.00 -32.63
C LEU A 200 11.41 25.83 -31.67
N ALA A 201 10.42 25.31 -30.95
CA ALA A 201 10.59 24.17 -30.02
C ALA A 201 11.10 22.91 -30.75
N SER A 202 10.68 22.65 -31.99
CA SER A 202 11.13 21.50 -32.76
C SER A 202 12.62 21.51 -33.07
N ARG A 203 13.28 22.66 -32.96
CA ARG A 203 14.73 22.85 -33.19
C ARG A 203 15.54 22.65 -31.91
N VAL A 204 14.89 22.57 -30.74
CA VAL A 204 15.58 22.38 -29.43
C VAL A 204 16.01 20.92 -29.32
N THR A 205 17.31 20.70 -29.18
CA THR A 205 17.90 19.36 -28.99
C THR A 205 18.27 19.07 -27.56
N ALA A 206 18.66 20.10 -26.77
CA ALA A 206 18.96 19.92 -25.36
C ALA A 206 18.58 21.18 -24.56
N ALA A 207 18.36 20.98 -23.26
CA ALA A 207 18.08 22.03 -22.30
C ALA A 207 18.87 21.79 -21.02
N VAL A 208 19.73 22.76 -20.65
CA VAL A 208 20.60 22.68 -19.47
C VAL A 208 20.05 23.56 -18.39
N ARG A 209 19.82 22.98 -17.22
CA ARG A 209 19.39 23.69 -16.02
C ARG A 209 20.60 24.32 -15.31
N VAL A 210 20.75 25.63 -15.39
CA VAL A 210 21.90 26.36 -14.84
C VAL A 210 21.57 26.98 -13.49
N GLY A 211 22.37 26.64 -12.49
CA GLY A 211 22.23 27.15 -11.11
C GLY A 211 20.87 26.89 -10.45
N GLY A 212 20.10 25.92 -10.94
CA GLY A 212 18.74 25.63 -10.46
C GLY A 212 17.70 26.72 -10.75
N ARG A 213 18.04 27.71 -11.61
CA ARG A 213 17.22 28.92 -11.80
C ARG A 213 16.75 29.12 -13.23
N ARG A 214 17.65 29.04 -14.23
CA ARG A 214 17.37 29.30 -15.62
C ARG A 214 17.64 28.11 -16.52
N TRP A 215 17.14 28.16 -17.76
CA TRP A 215 17.42 27.18 -18.76
C TRP A 215 18.28 27.75 -19.89
N ASN A 216 19.33 27.05 -20.26
CA ASN A 216 20.04 27.28 -21.50
C ASN A 216 19.54 26.22 -22.49
N LEU A 217 19.09 26.66 -23.66
CA LEU A 217 18.57 25.78 -24.73
C LEU A 217 19.57 25.68 -25.86
N HIS A 218 19.80 24.46 -26.34
CA HIS A 218 20.62 24.22 -27.51
C HIS A 218 19.72 23.91 -28.70
N LEU A 219 19.85 24.70 -29.76
CA LEU A 219 19.09 24.57 -31.01
C LEU A 219 19.99 24.02 -32.10
N ASN A 220 19.56 22.93 -32.74
CA ASN A 220 20.29 22.26 -33.83
C ASN A 220 21.77 21.97 -33.51
N GLY A 221 22.11 21.88 -32.19
CA GLY A 221 23.45 21.58 -31.72
C GLY A 221 24.48 22.74 -31.84
N GLN A 222 24.13 23.88 -32.41
CA GLN A 222 25.08 24.97 -32.65
C GLN A 222 24.71 26.30 -31.95
N THR A 223 23.44 26.59 -31.79
CA THR A 223 22.96 27.84 -31.22
C THR A 223 22.55 27.61 -29.75
N GLU A 224 23.10 28.41 -28.85
CA GLU A 224 22.70 28.43 -27.46
C GLU A 224 21.84 29.66 -27.16
N ILE A 225 20.69 29.43 -26.54
CA ILE A 225 19.74 30.45 -26.09
C ILE A 225 19.71 30.44 -24.57
N LEU A 226 19.97 31.58 -23.97
CA LEU A 226 19.93 31.76 -22.50
C LEU A 226 18.56 32.32 -22.12
N LEU A 227 17.64 31.46 -21.69
CA LEU A 227 16.35 31.92 -21.16
C LEU A 227 16.53 32.61 -19.81
N PRO A 228 15.87 33.76 -19.59
CA PRO A 228 15.92 34.47 -18.32
C PRO A 228 15.24 33.59 -17.20
N GLU A 229 15.57 33.89 -15.96
CA GLU A 229 14.95 33.25 -14.79
C GLU A 229 13.48 33.66 -14.66
N LYS A 230 13.18 34.92 -14.94
CA LYS A 230 11.82 35.50 -14.91
C LYS A 230 11.35 35.74 -16.35
N ASP A 231 10.05 35.62 -16.57
CA ASP A 231 9.41 35.89 -17.87
C ASP A 231 10.03 35.11 -19.03
N ALA A 232 10.42 33.85 -18.77
CA ALA A 232 11.01 32.96 -19.77
C ALA A 232 10.06 32.67 -20.94
N ASP A 233 8.77 32.66 -20.70
CA ASP A 233 7.68 32.53 -21.66
C ASP A 233 7.63 33.73 -22.64
N ALA A 234 7.62 34.95 -22.11
CA ALA A 234 7.65 36.16 -22.91
C ALA A 234 8.95 36.25 -23.76
N ALA A 235 10.10 35.91 -23.18
CA ALA A 235 11.37 35.87 -23.87
C ALA A 235 11.38 34.82 -25.02
N TRP A 236 10.75 33.65 -24.79
CA TRP A 236 10.65 32.60 -25.82
C TRP A 236 9.78 33.01 -26.99
N VAL A 237 8.61 33.62 -26.74
CA VAL A 237 7.71 34.15 -27.77
C VAL A 237 8.38 35.30 -28.52
N HIS A 238 9.07 36.20 -27.83
CA HIS A 238 9.79 37.29 -28.49
C HIS A 238 10.87 36.79 -29.46
N LEU A 239 11.62 35.76 -29.03
CA LEU A 239 12.65 35.15 -29.86
C LEU A 239 12.08 34.54 -31.17
N ALA A 240 10.88 33.97 -31.11
CA ALA A 240 10.23 33.36 -32.29
C ALA A 240 9.80 34.39 -33.35
N ASN A 241 9.66 35.67 -32.94
CA ASN A 241 9.26 36.77 -33.83
C ASN A 241 10.47 37.58 -34.41
N LEU A 242 11.69 37.15 -34.09
CA LEU A 242 12.93 37.72 -34.63
C LEU A 242 13.40 36.95 -35.90
#